data_02c94d89018c8bece2fbc2e5a1beea93
#
_entry.id   02c94d89018c8bece2fbc2e5a1beea93
#
_cell.length_a   1.000
_cell.length_b   1.000
_cell.length_c   1.000
_cell.angle_alpha   90.00
_cell.angle_beta   90.00
_cell.angle_gamma   90.00
#
_symmetry.space_group_name_H-M   'P 1'
#
loop_
_entity.id
_entity.type
_entity.pdbx_description
1 polymer ?
#
loop_
_entity_poly.entity_id
_entity_poly.type
_entity_poly.pdbx_seq_one_letter_code
_entity_poly.pdbx_strand_id
1 'polypeptide(L)'
;MAMRPARRKSATPPKRPKVVHQFLVALNRTDPLVWRRLQVPETYSFWDLHVAIQDSMGWLDCHLHEFRLLDADEKRLVSIGIPTDDGPEDHPVVAGWDVPLSRHFARPAWHALPTLYAYDFGDDWEHVLVHEGMESAEASLTYPQCLAGAGRCPPEDCGGVQGYADLRRIIADPKHPEHASMMDWAGGPFDPDAFDLSGVVFDDPRKRWKHAFDRK
;
A
#
# COMPACT_ATOMS: atom_id res chain seq x y z
N MET A 1 18.38 -17.75 0.86
CA MET A 1 17.24 -18.56 1.38
C MET A 1 16.50 -17.66 2.37
N ALA A 2 15.36 -17.10 1.99
CA ALA A 2 14.63 -16.13 2.81
C ALA A 2 14.33 -16.75 4.20
N MET A 3 14.63 -16.00 5.26
CA MET A 3 14.35 -16.40 6.63
C MET A 3 12.85 -16.65 6.79
N ARG A 4 12.46 -17.86 7.15
CA ARG A 4 11.05 -18.22 7.36
C ARG A 4 10.51 -17.46 8.58
N PRO A 5 9.50 -16.59 8.43
CA PRO A 5 8.97 -15.85 9.56
C PRO A 5 8.41 -16.80 10.63
N ALA A 6 8.62 -16.45 11.89
CA ALA A 6 8.06 -17.20 13.01
C ALA A 6 6.53 -17.26 12.89
N ARG A 7 5.94 -18.43 13.12
CA ARG A 7 4.50 -18.68 13.00
C ARG A 7 3.70 -17.69 13.85
N ARG A 8 2.94 -16.81 13.21
CA ARG A 8 2.01 -15.89 13.89
C ARG A 8 1.05 -16.72 14.74
N LYS A 9 1.01 -16.51 16.06
CA LYS A 9 0.12 -17.24 16.97
C LYS A 9 -1.32 -17.10 16.50
N SER A 10 -2.08 -18.20 16.52
CA SER A 10 -3.52 -18.25 16.23
C SER A 10 -4.25 -17.18 17.06
N ALA A 11 -4.70 -16.11 16.43
CA ALA A 11 -5.40 -15.03 17.11
C ALA A 11 -6.89 -15.35 17.20
N THR A 12 -7.47 -15.08 18.36
CA THR A 12 -8.93 -14.92 18.57
C THR A 12 -9.49 -14.01 17.46
N PRO A 13 -10.72 -14.24 16.97
CA PRO A 13 -11.33 -13.36 15.97
C PRO A 13 -11.22 -11.91 16.46
N PRO A 14 -10.86 -10.97 15.59
CA PRO A 14 -10.61 -9.60 15.98
C PRO A 14 -11.85 -9.03 16.65
N LYS A 15 -11.68 -8.51 17.87
CA LYS A 15 -12.69 -7.65 18.47
C LYS A 15 -12.91 -6.47 17.53
N ARG A 16 -14.16 -5.98 17.42
CA ARG A 16 -14.42 -4.75 16.66
C ARG A 16 -13.48 -3.65 17.16
N PRO A 17 -12.85 -2.92 16.26
CA PRO A 17 -11.96 -1.83 16.67
C PRO A 17 -12.78 -0.77 17.41
N LYS A 18 -12.17 -0.09 18.35
CA LYS A 18 -12.77 1.08 19.02
C LYS A 18 -12.33 2.37 18.34
N VAL A 19 -11.14 2.35 17.77
CA VAL A 19 -10.47 3.45 17.13
C VAL A 19 -9.92 2.99 15.79
N VAL A 20 -9.86 3.88 14.83
CA VAL A 20 -9.25 3.67 13.52
C VAL A 20 -8.21 4.74 13.27
N HIS A 21 -7.13 4.37 12.60
CA HIS A 21 -6.19 5.32 12.01
C HIS A 21 -6.71 5.75 10.65
N GLN A 22 -6.61 7.04 10.34
CA GLN A 22 -6.90 7.57 9.01
C GLN A 22 -5.61 7.95 8.30
N PHE A 23 -5.46 7.46 7.07
CA PHE A 23 -4.31 7.73 6.22
C PHE A 23 -4.74 8.28 4.86
N LEU A 24 -4.02 9.30 4.39
CA LEU A 24 -3.95 9.61 2.97
C LEU A 24 -2.74 8.88 2.39
N VAL A 25 -2.96 8.10 1.34
CA VAL A 25 -1.95 7.36 0.57
C VAL A 25 -1.92 7.95 -0.82
N ALA A 26 -0.84 8.61 -1.19
CA ALA A 26 -0.69 9.29 -2.46
C ALA A 26 0.49 8.73 -3.25
N LEU A 27 0.24 8.22 -4.45
CA LEU A 27 1.27 7.69 -5.34
C LEU A 27 2.13 8.83 -5.88
N ASN A 28 3.37 8.90 -5.42
CA ASN A 28 4.27 10.00 -5.71
C ASN A 28 4.58 10.13 -7.21
N ARG A 29 4.76 11.36 -7.66
CA ARG A 29 5.15 11.69 -9.04
C ARG A 29 4.14 11.30 -10.12
N THR A 30 2.88 10.98 -9.79
CA THR A 30 1.83 10.79 -10.79
C THR A 30 1.08 12.11 -11.05
N ASP A 31 0.74 12.37 -12.31
CA ASP A 31 -0.05 13.54 -12.74
C ASP A 31 -1.12 13.09 -13.75
N PRO A 32 -2.42 13.22 -13.43
CA PRO A 32 -3.00 13.60 -12.13
C PRO A 32 -2.64 12.64 -11.00
N LEU A 33 -2.72 13.14 -9.77
CA LEU A 33 -2.36 12.38 -8.57
C LEU A 33 -3.27 11.17 -8.37
N VAL A 34 -2.70 9.99 -8.27
CA VAL A 34 -3.41 8.78 -7.83
C VAL A 34 -3.33 8.69 -6.31
N TRP A 35 -4.47 8.65 -5.64
CA TRP A 35 -4.50 8.62 -4.18
C TRP A 35 -5.71 7.90 -3.60
N ARG A 36 -5.58 7.46 -2.34
CA ARG A 36 -6.64 6.84 -1.54
C ARG A 36 -6.65 7.41 -0.13
N ARG A 37 -7.84 7.55 0.47
CA ARG A 37 -7.98 7.84 1.91
C ARG A 37 -8.55 6.61 2.60
N LEU A 38 -7.79 6.06 3.53
CA LEU A 38 -8.10 4.80 4.19
C LEU A 38 -8.36 5.01 5.68
N GLN A 39 -9.30 4.24 6.22
CA GLN A 39 -9.41 4.02 7.66
C GLN A 39 -9.11 2.56 7.98
N VAL A 40 -8.16 2.32 8.88
CA VAL A 40 -7.72 0.99 9.30
C VAL A 40 -7.78 0.84 10.82
N PRO A 41 -8.07 -0.37 11.36
CA PRO A 41 -8.13 -0.61 12.80
C PRO A 41 -6.85 -0.23 13.54
N GLU A 42 -6.97 0.30 14.78
CA GLU A 42 -5.81 0.56 15.65
C GLU A 42 -4.98 -0.68 15.96
N THR A 43 -5.56 -1.86 15.77
CA THR A 43 -4.90 -3.15 16.02
C THR A 43 -4.06 -3.65 14.85
N TYR A 44 -4.05 -2.91 13.72
CA TYR A 44 -3.28 -3.30 12.54
C TYR A 44 -1.79 -3.21 12.77
N SER A 45 -1.06 -4.13 12.14
CA SER A 45 0.38 -4.05 11.91
C SER A 45 0.68 -3.34 10.58
N PHE A 46 1.96 -3.07 10.31
CA PHE A 46 2.38 -2.54 9.00
C PHE A 46 2.10 -3.53 7.86
N TRP A 47 2.15 -4.83 8.10
CA TRP A 47 1.68 -5.83 7.12
C TRP A 47 0.18 -5.66 6.82
N ASP A 48 -0.64 -5.49 7.86
CA ASP A 48 -2.08 -5.33 7.66
C ASP A 48 -2.39 -4.03 6.89
N LEU A 49 -1.61 -2.94 7.12
CA LEU A 49 -1.70 -1.70 6.37
C LEU A 49 -1.26 -1.88 4.91
N HIS A 50 -0.15 -2.61 4.68
CA HIS A 50 0.29 -2.94 3.32
C HIS A 50 -0.83 -3.62 2.53
N VAL A 51 -1.47 -4.65 3.09
CA VAL A 51 -2.58 -5.33 2.43
C VAL A 51 -3.72 -4.36 2.11
N ALA A 52 -4.08 -3.47 3.04
CA ALA A 52 -5.13 -2.48 2.79
C ALA A 52 -4.74 -1.47 1.69
N ILE A 53 -3.47 -1.09 1.58
CA ILE A 53 -2.97 -0.24 0.49
C ILE A 53 -3.09 -0.99 -0.84
N GLN A 54 -2.59 -2.21 -0.93
CA GLN A 54 -2.65 -3.04 -2.13
C GLN A 54 -4.08 -3.21 -2.64
N ASP A 55 -5.00 -3.57 -1.75
CA ASP A 55 -6.42 -3.76 -2.08
C ASP A 55 -7.08 -2.46 -2.57
N SER A 56 -6.77 -1.33 -1.93
CA SER A 56 -7.34 -0.04 -2.31
C SER A 56 -6.78 0.53 -3.62
N MET A 57 -5.54 0.18 -3.95
CA MET A 57 -4.91 0.51 -5.23
C MET A 57 -5.39 -0.44 -6.33
N GLY A 58 -5.64 -1.71 -6.02
CA GLY A 58 -6.03 -2.76 -6.96
C GLY A 58 -4.83 -3.54 -7.50
N TRP A 59 -3.70 -3.50 -6.80
CA TRP A 59 -2.51 -4.30 -7.10
C TRP A 59 -2.63 -5.75 -6.62
N LEU A 60 -1.82 -6.63 -7.21
CA LEU A 60 -1.86 -8.07 -6.98
C LEU A 60 -0.96 -8.54 -5.82
N ASP A 61 -0.18 -7.62 -5.22
CA ASP A 61 0.77 -7.93 -4.14
C ASP A 61 1.80 -9.01 -4.56
N CYS A 62 2.38 -8.84 -5.76
CA CYS A 62 3.33 -9.80 -6.35
C CYS A 62 4.79 -9.37 -6.20
N HIS A 63 5.06 -8.18 -5.68
CA HIS A 63 6.40 -7.63 -5.47
C HIS A 63 6.70 -7.36 -3.99
N LEU A 64 7.96 -7.05 -3.68
CA LEU A 64 8.40 -6.65 -2.35
C LEU A 64 7.95 -5.23 -2.01
N HIS A 65 7.81 -4.97 -0.72
CA HIS A 65 7.45 -3.65 -0.21
C HIS A 65 8.24 -3.26 1.03
N GLU A 66 8.29 -1.96 1.30
CA GLU A 66 8.96 -1.38 2.46
C GLU A 66 8.27 -0.07 2.87
N PHE A 67 8.02 0.09 4.17
CA PHE A 67 7.71 1.39 4.76
C PHE A 67 9.00 2.01 5.28
N ARG A 68 9.27 3.24 4.88
CA ARG A 68 10.43 4.05 5.29
C ARG A 68 9.94 5.18 6.16
N LEU A 69 10.26 5.12 7.45
CA LEU A 69 9.98 6.21 8.38
C LEU A 69 11.19 7.15 8.39
N LEU A 70 10.92 8.43 8.17
CA LEU A 70 11.97 9.45 8.00
C LEU A 70 11.96 10.42 9.18
N ASP A 71 13.11 11.04 9.47
CA ASP A 71 13.17 12.19 10.39
C ASP A 71 12.78 13.50 9.68
N ALA A 72 12.93 14.63 10.39
CA ALA A 72 12.61 15.95 9.85
C ALA A 72 13.54 16.39 8.71
N ASP A 73 14.71 15.78 8.60
CA ASP A 73 15.70 16.03 7.54
C ASP A 73 15.58 14.98 6.41
N GLU A 74 14.44 14.25 6.36
CA GLU A 74 14.15 13.18 5.39
C GLU A 74 15.13 12.01 5.43
N LYS A 75 15.89 11.86 6.52
CA LYS A 75 16.79 10.74 6.70
C LYS A 75 16.01 9.53 7.21
N ARG A 76 16.26 8.38 6.61
CA ARG A 76 15.65 7.11 7.00
C ARG A 76 16.05 6.71 8.43
N LEU A 77 15.05 6.54 9.30
CA LEU A 77 15.22 6.08 10.67
C LEU A 77 14.93 4.59 10.82
N VAL A 78 13.89 4.10 10.14
CA VAL A 78 13.41 2.71 10.26
C VAL A 78 12.88 2.25 8.91
N SER A 79 13.21 1.01 8.57
CA SER A 79 12.65 0.27 7.45
C SER A 79 11.78 -0.87 7.98
N ILE A 80 10.51 -0.94 7.55
CA ILE A 80 9.54 -1.94 7.99
C ILE A 80 8.91 -2.59 6.74
N GLY A 81 9.01 -3.90 6.60
CA GLY A 81 8.50 -4.59 5.41
C GLY A 81 8.75 -6.08 5.46
N ILE A 82 9.21 -6.65 4.36
CA ILE A 82 9.61 -8.06 4.28
C ILE A 82 11.14 -8.15 4.42
N PRO A 83 11.67 -8.70 5.53
CA PRO A 83 13.10 -8.89 5.69
C PRO A 83 13.65 -9.85 4.62
N THR A 84 14.80 -9.49 4.03
CA THR A 84 15.53 -10.32 3.08
C THR A 84 16.96 -10.54 3.57
N ASP A 85 17.54 -11.69 3.26
CA ASP A 85 18.93 -12.02 3.67
C ASP A 85 19.96 -11.10 2.98
N ASP A 86 19.61 -10.53 1.82
CA ASP A 86 20.45 -9.65 1.00
C ASP A 86 20.18 -8.15 1.25
N GLY A 87 19.43 -7.84 2.30
CA GLY A 87 19.11 -6.45 2.66
C GLY A 87 20.35 -5.67 3.12
N PRO A 88 20.34 -4.32 3.03
CA PRO A 88 21.47 -3.50 3.46
C PRO A 88 21.72 -3.66 4.97
N GLU A 89 22.96 -3.97 5.34
CA GLU A 89 23.37 -4.15 6.75
C GLU A 89 23.12 -2.88 7.60
N ASP A 90 23.27 -1.70 6.99
CA ASP A 90 23.14 -0.40 7.67
C ASP A 90 21.69 -0.04 8.03
N HIS A 91 20.72 -0.64 7.34
CA HIS A 91 19.29 -0.37 7.49
C HIS A 91 18.48 -1.67 7.39
N PRO A 92 18.56 -2.55 8.39
CA PRO A 92 17.83 -3.81 8.36
C PRO A 92 16.31 -3.55 8.33
N VAL A 93 15.63 -4.29 7.46
CA VAL A 93 14.17 -4.24 7.36
C VAL A 93 13.56 -5.03 8.51
N VAL A 94 12.74 -4.38 9.32
CA VAL A 94 11.98 -5.02 10.40
C VAL A 94 10.72 -5.66 9.80
N ALA A 95 10.38 -6.87 10.25
CA ALA A 95 9.21 -7.59 9.77
C ALA A 95 7.90 -6.82 10.04
N GLY A 96 7.20 -6.44 8.99
CA GLY A 96 6.00 -5.60 9.07
C GLY A 96 4.86 -6.22 9.88
N TRP A 97 4.76 -7.55 9.92
CA TRP A 97 3.76 -8.29 10.71
C TRP A 97 4.01 -8.27 12.22
N ASP A 98 5.22 -7.90 12.67
CA ASP A 98 5.60 -7.82 14.08
C ASP A 98 5.54 -6.37 14.63
N VAL A 99 5.32 -5.39 13.77
CA VAL A 99 5.28 -3.97 14.15
C VAL A 99 3.84 -3.45 14.10
N PRO A 100 3.19 -3.21 15.25
CA PRO A 100 1.86 -2.60 15.28
C PRO A 100 1.92 -1.12 14.85
N LEU A 101 0.89 -0.63 14.16
CA LEU A 101 0.79 0.78 13.74
C LEU A 101 0.87 1.74 14.92
N SER A 102 0.27 1.37 16.05
CA SER A 102 0.26 2.16 17.29
C SER A 102 1.66 2.48 17.83
N ARG A 103 2.69 1.74 17.43
CA ARG A 103 4.08 2.03 17.82
C ARG A 103 4.58 3.35 17.24
N HIS A 104 4.10 3.72 16.04
CA HIS A 104 4.58 4.90 15.31
C HIS A 104 3.50 5.98 15.13
N PHE A 105 2.23 5.61 15.15
CA PHE A 105 1.10 6.49 14.89
C PHE A 105 0.18 6.71 16.12
N ALA A 106 0.61 6.30 17.33
CA ALA A 106 -0.19 6.51 18.56
C ALA A 106 -0.22 7.97 19.06
N ARG A 107 0.57 8.84 18.47
CA ARG A 107 0.69 10.26 18.85
C ARG A 107 -0.22 11.11 17.96
N PRO A 108 -0.54 12.38 18.38
CA PRO A 108 -1.23 13.30 17.50
C PRO A 108 -0.58 13.37 16.11
N ALA A 109 -1.37 13.55 15.06
CA ALA A 109 -0.91 13.46 13.67
C ALA A 109 0.34 14.30 13.36
N TRP A 110 0.48 15.48 13.97
CA TRP A 110 1.66 16.35 13.79
C TRP A 110 2.97 15.81 14.37
N HIS A 111 2.94 14.71 15.12
CA HIS A 111 4.10 14.01 15.63
C HIS A 111 4.42 12.72 14.86
N ALA A 112 3.58 12.37 13.89
CA ALA A 112 3.88 11.25 13.03
C ALA A 112 5.11 11.58 12.18
N LEU A 113 6.01 10.61 12.08
CA LEU A 113 7.17 10.74 11.20
C LEU A 113 6.68 10.73 9.74
N PRO A 114 7.30 11.52 8.86
CA PRO A 114 7.10 11.36 7.43
C PRO A 114 7.32 9.88 7.06
N THR A 115 6.38 9.31 6.34
CA THR A 115 6.42 7.89 5.99
C THR A 115 6.23 7.73 4.50
N LEU A 116 7.17 7.02 3.87
CA LEU A 116 7.06 6.57 2.49
C LEU A 116 6.73 5.08 2.49
N TYR A 117 5.90 4.66 1.54
CA TYR A 117 5.66 3.25 1.25
C TYR A 117 6.15 2.97 -0.16
N ALA A 118 7.18 2.15 -0.26
CA ALA A 118 7.75 1.68 -1.51
C ALA A 118 7.17 0.29 -1.84
N TYR A 119 6.78 0.11 -3.08
CA TYR A 119 6.28 -1.15 -3.63
C TYR A 119 6.90 -1.39 -4.98
N ASP A 120 7.27 -2.62 -5.28
CA ASP A 120 7.98 -3.01 -6.48
C ASP A 120 9.26 -2.19 -6.70
N PHE A 121 10.39 -2.70 -6.19
CA PHE A 121 11.68 -2.00 -6.29
C PHE A 121 12.22 -1.95 -7.73
N GLY A 122 11.63 -2.69 -8.66
CA GLY A 122 11.93 -2.60 -10.11
C GLY A 122 11.27 -1.38 -10.75
N ASP A 123 9.98 -1.20 -10.52
CA ASP A 123 9.20 -0.05 -11.01
C ASP A 123 9.31 1.18 -10.11
N ASP A 124 9.88 1.03 -8.91
CA ASP A 124 10.12 2.11 -7.91
C ASP A 124 8.85 2.91 -7.58
N TRP A 125 7.74 2.19 -7.32
CA TRP A 125 6.52 2.83 -6.86
C TRP A 125 6.66 3.33 -5.43
N GLU A 126 6.62 4.64 -5.26
CA GLU A 126 6.70 5.29 -3.97
C GLU A 126 5.40 6.02 -3.64
N HIS A 127 4.90 5.82 -2.43
CA HIS A 127 3.71 6.50 -1.91
C HIS A 127 4.08 7.35 -0.71
N VAL A 128 3.57 8.57 -0.68
CA VAL A 128 3.59 9.40 0.52
C VAL A 128 2.40 8.99 1.38
N LEU A 129 2.67 8.56 2.62
CA LEU A 129 1.67 8.27 3.64
C LEU A 129 1.56 9.44 4.61
N VAL A 130 0.37 10.05 4.66
CA VAL A 130 0.03 11.06 5.65
C VAL A 130 -0.92 10.44 6.66
N HIS A 131 -0.48 10.31 7.91
CA HIS A 131 -1.36 9.93 9.02
C HIS A 131 -2.20 11.15 9.41
N GLU A 132 -3.47 11.16 9.03
CA GLU A 132 -4.38 12.29 9.26
C GLU A 132 -4.93 12.33 10.70
N GLY A 133 -4.79 11.23 11.45
CA GLY A 133 -5.20 11.14 12.86
C GLY A 133 -5.86 9.82 13.21
N MET A 134 -6.52 9.84 14.36
CA MET A 134 -7.27 8.70 14.90
C MET A 134 -8.71 9.12 15.15
N GLU A 135 -9.65 8.28 14.71
CA GLU A 135 -11.08 8.52 14.82
C GLU A 135 -11.77 7.40 15.62
N SER A 136 -12.90 7.70 16.22
CA SER A 136 -13.73 6.68 16.84
C SER A 136 -14.34 5.77 15.76
N ALA A 137 -14.16 4.47 15.90
CA ALA A 137 -14.76 3.53 14.96
C ALA A 137 -16.29 3.51 15.09
N GLU A 138 -16.98 3.57 13.96
CA GLU A 138 -18.44 3.42 13.91
C GLU A 138 -18.83 1.95 14.08
N ALA A 139 -19.76 1.68 15.01
CA ALA A 139 -20.19 0.31 15.33
C ALA A 139 -20.93 -0.38 14.17
N SER A 140 -21.48 0.37 13.24
CA SER A 140 -22.20 -0.14 12.07
C SER A 140 -21.29 -0.51 10.91
N LEU A 141 -20.02 -0.06 10.93
CA LEU A 141 -19.10 -0.23 9.83
C LEU A 141 -18.14 -1.41 10.05
N THR A 142 -17.67 -1.96 8.93
CA THR A 142 -16.58 -2.95 8.89
C THR A 142 -15.32 -2.27 8.41
N TYR A 143 -14.18 -2.54 9.02
CA TYR A 143 -12.88 -1.98 8.67
C TYR A 143 -11.91 -3.06 8.18
N PRO A 144 -10.97 -2.73 7.26
CA PRO A 144 -10.64 -1.38 6.77
C PRO A 144 -11.69 -0.81 5.82
N GLN A 145 -11.64 0.51 5.59
CA GLN A 145 -12.47 1.21 4.62
C GLN A 145 -11.64 2.14 3.74
N CYS A 146 -12.01 2.25 2.47
CA CYS A 146 -11.60 3.34 1.62
C CYS A 146 -12.70 4.41 1.65
N LEU A 147 -12.37 5.64 2.03
CA LEU A 147 -13.32 6.72 2.17
C LEU A 147 -13.43 7.57 0.91
N ALA A 148 -12.33 7.69 0.18
CA ALA A 148 -12.22 8.52 -1.03
C ALA A 148 -10.96 8.13 -1.80
N GLY A 149 -10.89 8.54 -3.06
CA GLY A 149 -9.73 8.38 -3.91
C GLY A 149 -9.91 9.06 -5.25
N ALA A 150 -8.85 9.12 -6.02
CA ALA A 150 -8.88 9.56 -7.42
C ALA A 150 -7.77 8.86 -8.21
N GLY A 151 -7.99 8.75 -9.51
CA GLY A 151 -7.10 8.13 -10.47
C GLY A 151 -7.04 6.60 -10.36
N ARG A 152 -7.03 5.96 -11.51
CA ARG A 152 -6.82 4.51 -11.60
C ARG A 152 -5.36 4.20 -11.29
N CYS A 153 -5.15 3.17 -10.47
CA CYS A 153 -3.80 2.72 -10.17
C CYS A 153 -3.10 2.22 -11.45
N PRO A 154 -1.80 2.47 -11.62
CA PRO A 154 -1.02 1.88 -12.70
C PRO A 154 -1.17 0.35 -12.71
N PRO A 155 -1.18 -0.29 -13.89
CA PRO A 155 -1.04 -1.74 -13.95
C PRO A 155 0.32 -2.19 -13.36
N GLU A 156 0.37 -3.43 -12.84
CA GLU A 156 1.65 -4.06 -12.46
C GLU A 156 2.63 -4.07 -13.64
N ASP A 157 3.92 -3.97 -13.36
CA ASP A 157 5.01 -4.07 -14.35
C ASP A 157 4.91 -3.07 -15.52
N CYS A 158 4.28 -1.90 -15.32
CA CYS A 158 4.13 -0.93 -16.41
C CYS A 158 5.36 -0.03 -16.64
N GLY A 159 6.44 -0.21 -15.89
CA GLY A 159 7.68 0.55 -16.02
C GLY A 159 7.71 1.81 -15.17
N GLY A 160 7.08 1.78 -14.01
CA GLY A 160 7.08 2.86 -13.02
C GLY A 160 6.37 4.11 -13.50
N VAL A 161 6.69 5.25 -12.88
CA VAL A 161 6.04 6.54 -13.17
C VAL A 161 6.14 6.91 -14.64
N GLN A 162 7.29 6.67 -15.27
CA GLN A 162 7.48 7.01 -16.69
C GLN A 162 6.66 6.10 -17.60
N GLY A 163 6.68 4.78 -17.35
CA GLY A 163 5.90 3.83 -18.14
C GLY A 163 4.40 4.09 -18.02
N TYR A 164 3.92 4.46 -16.81
CA TYR A 164 2.53 4.86 -16.63
C TYR A 164 2.19 6.16 -17.38
N ALA A 165 3.07 7.15 -17.37
CA ALA A 165 2.86 8.38 -18.14
C ALA A 165 2.80 8.08 -19.65
N ASP A 166 3.66 7.20 -20.16
CA ASP A 166 3.64 6.77 -21.56
C ASP A 166 2.37 5.98 -21.89
N LEU A 167 1.94 5.05 -21.02
CA LEU A 167 0.68 4.34 -21.18
C LEU A 167 -0.49 5.33 -21.32
N ARG A 168 -0.61 6.29 -20.38
CA ARG A 168 -1.65 7.33 -20.41
C ARG A 168 -1.64 8.10 -21.75
N ARG A 169 -0.47 8.50 -22.21
CA ARG A 169 -0.30 9.22 -23.50
C ARG A 169 -0.74 8.38 -24.69
N ILE A 170 -0.36 7.10 -24.72
CA ILE A 170 -0.68 6.18 -25.80
C ILE A 170 -2.18 5.92 -25.88
N ILE A 171 -2.82 5.63 -24.74
CA ILE A 171 -4.26 5.31 -24.72
C ILE A 171 -5.15 6.54 -24.92
N ALA A 172 -4.63 7.75 -24.68
CA ALA A 172 -5.35 8.99 -24.97
C ALA A 172 -5.46 9.30 -26.47
N ASP A 173 -4.62 8.69 -27.32
CA ASP A 173 -4.65 8.88 -28.77
C ASP A 173 -5.07 7.58 -29.50
N PRO A 174 -6.35 7.44 -29.93
CA PRO A 174 -6.82 6.25 -30.64
C PRO A 174 -6.10 5.99 -31.99
N LYS A 175 -5.32 6.97 -32.49
CA LYS A 175 -4.53 6.81 -33.73
C LYS A 175 -3.08 6.43 -33.44
N HIS A 176 -2.67 6.37 -32.18
CA HIS A 176 -1.31 5.97 -31.83
C HIS A 176 -1.06 4.52 -32.29
N PRO A 177 0.08 4.21 -32.94
CA PRO A 177 0.36 2.87 -33.49
C PRO A 177 0.24 1.74 -32.45
N GLU A 178 0.56 2.04 -31.18
CA GLU A 178 0.55 1.09 -30.07
C GLU A 178 -0.75 1.12 -29.25
N HIS A 179 -1.75 1.97 -29.61
CA HIS A 179 -2.98 2.13 -28.83
C HIS A 179 -3.66 0.79 -28.55
N ALA A 180 -3.92 0.00 -29.60
CA ALA A 180 -4.63 -1.28 -29.45
C ALA A 180 -3.84 -2.28 -28.59
N SER A 181 -2.53 -2.39 -28.82
CA SER A 181 -1.67 -3.32 -28.05
C SER A 181 -1.53 -2.92 -26.59
N MET A 182 -1.46 -1.61 -26.28
CA MET A 182 -1.39 -1.13 -24.90
C MET A 182 -2.72 -1.31 -24.17
N MET A 183 -3.85 -1.13 -24.85
CA MET A 183 -5.17 -1.42 -24.29
C MET A 183 -5.32 -2.91 -23.97
N ASP A 184 -4.91 -3.80 -24.88
CA ASP A 184 -4.92 -5.25 -24.64
C ASP A 184 -4.00 -5.63 -23.48
N TRP A 185 -2.78 -5.06 -23.44
CA TRP A 185 -1.82 -5.31 -22.37
C TRP A 185 -2.36 -4.84 -21.00
N ALA A 186 -3.06 -3.69 -20.94
CA ALA A 186 -3.70 -3.19 -19.72
C ALA A 186 -4.95 -4.00 -19.30
N GLY A 187 -5.29 -5.08 -20.01
CA GLY A 187 -6.42 -5.96 -19.70
C GLY A 187 -7.76 -5.48 -20.28
N GLY A 188 -7.74 -4.63 -21.29
CA GLY A 188 -8.92 -4.09 -21.96
C GLY A 188 -9.09 -2.59 -21.76
N PRO A 189 -10.32 -2.06 -21.81
CA PRO A 189 -10.58 -0.63 -21.64
C PRO A 189 -10.00 -0.08 -20.32
N PHE A 190 -9.04 0.82 -20.45
CA PHE A 190 -8.33 1.43 -19.32
C PHE A 190 -8.57 2.95 -19.33
N ASP A 191 -9.33 3.43 -18.35
CA ASP A 191 -9.50 4.86 -18.09
C ASP A 191 -8.61 5.25 -16.90
N PRO A 192 -7.50 5.97 -17.11
CA PRO A 192 -6.56 6.31 -16.05
C PRO A 192 -7.11 7.31 -15.03
N ASP A 193 -8.19 8.02 -15.35
CA ASP A 193 -8.80 9.01 -14.45
C ASP A 193 -9.94 8.41 -13.61
N ALA A 194 -10.39 7.19 -13.96
CA ALA A 194 -11.45 6.50 -13.24
C ALA A 194 -11.00 6.00 -11.87
N PHE A 195 -11.85 6.16 -10.88
CA PHE A 195 -11.76 5.48 -9.60
C PHE A 195 -13.16 5.09 -9.11
N ASP A 196 -13.38 3.79 -8.92
CA ASP A 196 -14.62 3.28 -8.36
C ASP A 196 -14.43 2.89 -6.90
N LEU A 197 -14.89 3.76 -6.00
CA LEU A 197 -14.85 3.52 -4.55
C LEU A 197 -15.61 2.25 -4.15
N SER A 198 -16.72 1.95 -4.84
CA SER A 198 -17.56 0.79 -4.51
C SER A 198 -16.91 -0.55 -4.91
N GLY A 199 -15.95 -0.50 -5.82
CA GLY A 199 -15.18 -1.65 -6.26
C GLY A 199 -14.04 -2.05 -5.31
N VAL A 200 -13.72 -1.24 -4.30
CA VAL A 200 -12.65 -1.56 -3.35
C VAL A 200 -13.10 -2.66 -2.39
N VAL A 201 -12.43 -3.81 -2.47
CA VAL A 201 -12.69 -4.98 -1.60
C VAL A 201 -11.44 -5.29 -0.82
N PHE A 202 -11.58 -5.46 0.50
CA PHE A 202 -10.45 -5.73 1.38
C PHE A 202 -10.36 -7.19 1.76
N ASP A 203 -9.16 -7.76 1.61
CA ASP A 203 -8.83 -9.11 2.04
C ASP A 203 -8.56 -9.19 3.55
N ASP A 204 -8.65 -10.41 4.11
CA ASP A 204 -8.12 -10.70 5.45
C ASP A 204 -6.59 -10.75 5.40
N PRO A 205 -5.86 -9.81 6.03
CA PRO A 205 -4.39 -9.76 5.97
C PRO A 205 -3.72 -11.04 6.49
N ARG A 206 -4.40 -11.77 7.39
CA ARG A 206 -3.89 -13.04 7.92
C ARG A 206 -3.96 -14.16 6.90
N LYS A 207 -5.01 -14.16 6.05
CA LYS A 207 -5.11 -15.11 4.94
C LYS A 207 -4.04 -14.82 3.90
N ARG A 208 -3.85 -13.54 3.56
CA ARG A 208 -2.81 -13.12 2.61
C ARG A 208 -1.42 -13.48 3.12
N TRP A 209 -1.13 -13.21 4.41
CA TRP A 209 0.14 -13.62 5.03
C TRP A 209 0.41 -15.12 4.89
N LYS A 210 -0.60 -15.96 5.20
CA LYS A 210 -0.47 -17.42 5.03
C LYS A 210 -0.22 -17.82 3.58
N HIS A 211 -0.90 -17.18 2.64
CA HIS A 211 -0.70 -17.44 1.23
C HIS A 211 0.71 -17.07 0.78
N ALA A 212 1.26 -15.95 1.24
CA ALA A 212 2.60 -15.49 0.90
C ALA A 212 3.72 -16.34 1.52
N PHE A 213 3.58 -16.74 2.80
CA PHE A 213 4.69 -17.30 3.58
C PHE A 213 4.48 -18.75 4.07
N ASP A 214 3.26 -19.28 4.09
CA ASP A 214 2.96 -20.62 4.64
C ASP A 214 2.70 -21.65 3.51
N ARG A 215 3.28 -21.44 2.32
CA ARG A 215 3.25 -22.43 1.23
C ARG A 215 4.03 -23.66 1.68
N LYS A 216 3.30 -24.80 1.85
CA LYS A 216 3.88 -26.12 2.07
C LYS A 216 4.49 -26.66 0.79
#